data_7a4f32ce895f18209194c57256e74383
#
_entry.id   7a4f32ce895f18209194c57256e74383
#
_cell.length_a   1.000
_cell.length_b   1.000
_cell.length_c   1.000
_cell.angle_alpha   90.00
_cell.angle_beta   90.00
_cell.angle_gamma   90.00
#
_symmetry.space_group_name_H-M   'P 1'
#
loop_
_entity.id
_entity.type
_entity.pdbx_description
1 polymer ?
#
loop_
_entity_poly.entity_id
_entity_poly.type
_entity_poly.pdbx_seq_one_letter_code
_entity_poly.pdbx_strand_id
1 'polypeptide(L)'
;EMTSSLVGSEMCIRDRNKSWEEFKDLLDVLAEHNVQGLSIANLQKDRAGMEIPRDWEGGLSGSPCYEASNERIKQVYREYGDRFAIAGIGGVFTPQQAYAKIRSGSSLVMFISSLMYRGPQQITVLKRGLAELLKRDGFDHVSQAVGIDA
;
A
#
# COMPACT_ATOMS: atom_id res chain seq x y z
N GLU A 1 -25.75 6.06 16.49
CA GLU A 1 -26.26 5.25 15.35
C GLU A 1 -25.56 5.49 14.00
N MET A 2 -24.50 6.30 13.93
CA MET A 2 -23.72 6.46 12.69
C MET A 2 -22.45 5.58 12.63
N THR A 3 -22.24 4.71 13.57
CA THR A 3 -21.02 3.89 13.67
C THR A 3 -21.11 2.51 13.04
N SER A 4 -22.31 2.03 12.68
CA SER A 4 -22.46 0.67 12.19
C SER A 4 -22.17 0.48 10.69
N SER A 5 -22.12 1.54 9.89
CA SER A 5 -21.87 1.43 8.44
C SER A 5 -20.39 1.61 8.04
N LEU A 6 -19.53 2.01 8.97
CA LEU A 6 -18.08 2.16 8.75
C LEU A 6 -17.26 1.08 9.45
N VAL A 7 -17.92 0.20 10.21
CA VAL A 7 -17.26 -0.89 10.91
C VAL A 7 -17.29 -2.13 10.03
N GLY A 8 -16.14 -2.54 9.53
CA GLY A 8 -15.93 -3.90 9.09
C GLY A 8 -15.52 -4.16 7.66
N SER A 9 -15.39 -3.16 6.80
CA SER A 9 -14.93 -3.44 5.43
C SER A 9 -13.42 -3.25 5.22
N GLU A 10 -12.78 -2.37 5.98
CA GLU A 10 -11.36 -2.06 5.81
C GLU A 10 -10.64 -1.84 7.15
N MET A 11 -9.44 -2.39 7.29
CA MET A 11 -8.54 -2.13 8.41
C MET A 11 -7.28 -1.41 7.92
N CYS A 12 -6.98 -0.27 8.52
CA CYS A 12 -5.75 0.47 8.27
C CYS A 12 -4.65 0.01 9.22
N ILE A 13 -3.67 -0.74 8.71
CA ILE A 13 -2.54 -1.22 9.50
C ILE A 13 -1.41 -0.19 9.41
N ARG A 14 -1.19 0.53 10.49
CA ARG A 14 -0.23 1.64 10.56
C ARG A 14 1.16 1.24 11.04
N ASP A 15 1.30 0.11 11.71
CA ASP A 15 2.57 -0.25 12.35
C ASP A 15 3.45 -1.10 11.44
N ARG A 16 4.35 -0.42 10.73
CA ARG A 16 5.31 -1.03 9.81
C ARG A 16 6.51 -1.66 10.54
N ASN A 17 6.73 -1.30 11.82
CA ASN A 17 7.93 -1.72 12.57
C ASN A 17 7.74 -3.06 13.28
N LYS A 18 6.57 -3.66 13.18
CA LYS A 18 6.33 -5.01 13.70
C LYS A 18 7.10 -6.05 12.89
N SER A 19 7.61 -7.08 13.55
CA SER A 19 8.12 -8.28 12.89
C SER A 19 7.03 -8.89 11.99
N TRP A 20 7.42 -9.81 11.10
CA TRP A 20 6.42 -10.48 10.27
C TRP A 20 5.48 -11.33 11.14
N GLU A 21 6.01 -12.01 12.14
CA GLU A 21 5.27 -12.87 13.06
C GLU A 21 4.19 -12.07 13.82
N GLU A 22 4.57 -10.95 14.45
CA GLU A 22 3.61 -10.09 15.14
C GLU A 22 2.55 -9.50 14.21
N PHE A 23 2.92 -9.26 12.95
CA PHE A 23 2.00 -8.75 11.94
C PHE A 23 1.04 -9.83 11.48
N LYS A 24 1.52 -11.06 11.33
CA LYS A 24 0.74 -12.23 10.98
C LYS A 24 -0.30 -12.57 12.04
N ASP A 25 0.05 -12.55 13.32
CA ASP A 25 -0.91 -12.75 14.41
C ASP A 25 -2.10 -11.80 14.30
N LEU A 26 -1.83 -10.53 13.95
CA LEU A 26 -2.88 -9.55 13.71
C LEU A 26 -3.73 -9.90 12.48
N LEU A 27 -3.10 -10.35 11.38
CA LEU A 27 -3.81 -10.73 10.16
C LEU A 27 -4.70 -11.96 10.38
N ASP A 28 -4.26 -12.93 11.17
CA ASP A 28 -5.03 -14.12 11.52
C ASP A 28 -6.30 -13.73 12.29
N VAL A 29 -6.18 -12.85 13.28
CA VAL A 29 -7.36 -12.30 13.98
C VAL A 29 -8.29 -11.57 13.03
N LEU A 30 -7.76 -10.75 12.10
CA LEU A 30 -8.59 -10.03 11.13
C LEU A 30 -9.27 -10.99 10.14
N ALA A 31 -8.62 -12.11 9.79
CA ALA A 31 -9.18 -13.11 8.89
C ALA A 31 -10.36 -13.86 9.51
N GLU A 32 -10.38 -14.04 10.82
CA GLU A 32 -11.51 -14.62 11.57
C GLU A 32 -12.71 -13.66 11.70
N HIS A 33 -12.50 -12.36 11.47
CA HIS A 33 -13.51 -11.33 11.56
C HIS A 33 -14.00 -10.88 10.18
N ASN A 34 -15.10 -10.13 10.13
CA ASN A 34 -15.67 -9.66 8.87
C ASN A 34 -14.91 -8.43 8.30
N VAL A 35 -13.58 -8.54 8.21
CA VAL A 35 -12.71 -7.58 7.52
C VAL A 35 -12.47 -8.07 6.10
N GLN A 36 -12.74 -7.23 5.10
CA GLN A 36 -12.65 -7.59 3.69
C GLN A 36 -11.44 -6.98 2.99
N GLY A 37 -10.89 -5.89 3.53
CA GLY A 37 -9.77 -5.19 2.94
C GLY A 37 -8.81 -4.61 3.96
N LEU A 38 -7.55 -4.46 3.53
CA LEU A 38 -6.46 -3.96 4.35
C LEU A 38 -5.80 -2.76 3.66
N SER A 39 -5.57 -1.68 4.40
CA SER A 39 -4.73 -0.58 3.95
C SER A 39 -3.30 -0.76 4.50
N ILE A 40 -2.34 -1.02 3.62
CA ILE A 40 -0.93 -1.34 3.94
C ILE A 40 0.02 -0.46 3.14
N ALA A 41 1.01 0.10 3.68
CA ALA A 41 1.46 0.33 5.04
C ALA A 41 1.79 1.81 5.19
N ASN A 42 1.48 2.37 6.35
CA ASN A 42 1.66 3.80 6.59
C ASN A 42 3.14 4.16 6.94
N LEU A 43 3.35 5.22 7.62
CA LEU A 43 4.61 5.89 7.96
C LEU A 43 5.74 4.95 8.40
N GLN A 44 6.97 5.27 7.98
CA GLN A 44 8.19 4.59 8.43
C GLN A 44 8.80 5.32 9.63
N LYS A 45 9.16 4.59 10.68
CA LYS A 45 9.86 5.15 11.84
C LYS A 45 11.37 5.01 11.74
N ASP A 46 11.85 4.03 10.97
CA ASP A 46 13.27 3.88 10.71
C ASP A 46 13.79 5.07 9.90
N ARG A 47 14.81 5.73 10.43
CA ARG A 47 15.46 6.91 9.88
C ARG A 47 16.95 6.67 9.57
N ALA A 48 17.37 5.41 9.55
CA ALA A 48 18.75 5.06 9.27
C ALA A 48 19.19 5.64 7.91
N GLY A 49 20.35 6.29 7.90
CA GLY A 49 20.89 6.91 6.69
C GLY A 49 20.27 8.26 6.28
N MET A 50 19.41 8.84 7.13
CA MET A 50 18.80 10.15 6.86
C MET A 50 19.31 11.22 7.82
N GLU A 51 19.60 12.41 7.29
CA GLU A 51 19.95 13.60 8.08
C GLU A 51 18.69 14.27 8.67
N ILE A 52 18.02 13.56 9.59
CA ILE A 52 16.82 14.07 10.27
C ILE A 52 17.13 14.22 11.74
N PRO A 53 16.79 15.36 12.39
CA PRO A 53 16.97 15.53 13.82
C PRO A 53 16.29 14.39 14.60
N ARG A 54 16.99 13.85 15.61
CA ARG A 54 16.50 12.70 16.37
C ARG A 54 15.31 13.02 17.28
N ASP A 55 15.17 14.28 17.62
CA ASP A 55 14.11 14.86 18.46
C ASP A 55 12.80 15.14 17.69
N TRP A 56 12.81 15.00 16.36
CA TRP A 56 11.58 15.14 15.59
C TRP A 56 10.67 13.94 15.79
N GLU A 57 9.48 14.22 16.27
CA GLU A 57 8.42 13.23 16.44
C GLU A 57 7.76 12.88 15.09
N GLY A 58 7.13 11.69 15.04
CA GLY A 58 6.39 11.20 13.87
C GLY A 58 7.16 10.22 13.01
N GLY A 59 6.54 9.84 11.90
CA GLY A 59 7.09 8.90 10.93
C GLY A 59 7.33 9.55 9.57
N LEU A 60 8.21 8.94 8.80
CA LEU A 60 8.50 9.33 7.42
C LEU A 60 7.35 8.96 6.50
N SER A 61 7.07 9.84 5.55
CA SER A 61 6.10 9.63 4.48
C SER A 61 6.77 9.85 3.11
N GLY A 62 6.10 9.44 2.04
CA GLY A 62 6.60 9.64 0.69
C GLY A 62 7.62 8.60 0.25
N SER A 63 8.59 9.01 -0.57
CA SER A 63 9.54 8.10 -1.23
C SER A 63 10.26 7.12 -0.30
N PRO A 64 10.69 7.47 0.92
CA PRO A 64 11.33 6.54 1.85
C PRO A 64 10.46 5.32 2.21
N CYS A 65 9.13 5.45 2.04
CA CYS A 65 8.20 4.38 2.36
C CYS A 65 8.01 3.36 1.24
N TYR A 66 8.56 3.58 0.05
CA TYR A 66 8.20 2.81 -1.14
C TYR A 66 8.59 1.34 -1.04
N GLU A 67 9.87 1.05 -0.85
CA GLU A 67 10.39 -0.33 -0.86
C GLU A 67 9.80 -1.17 0.29
N ALA A 68 9.88 -0.65 1.50
CA ALA A 68 9.36 -1.37 2.67
C ALA A 68 7.84 -1.61 2.62
N SER A 69 7.10 -0.71 1.95
CA SER A 69 5.66 -0.90 1.72
C SER A 69 5.39 -2.02 0.71
N ASN A 70 6.14 -2.06 -0.40
CA ASN A 70 5.96 -3.09 -1.41
C ASN A 70 6.32 -4.47 -0.86
N GLU A 71 7.40 -4.57 -0.10
CA GLU A 71 7.81 -5.84 0.52
C GLU A 71 6.74 -6.35 1.49
N ARG A 72 6.19 -5.48 2.33
CA ARG A 72 5.10 -5.86 3.25
C ARG A 72 3.84 -6.29 2.49
N ILE A 73 3.50 -5.61 1.41
CA ILE A 73 2.37 -5.97 0.55
C ILE A 73 2.57 -7.36 -0.06
N LYS A 74 3.77 -7.67 -0.57
CA LYS A 74 4.10 -9.00 -1.11
C LYS A 74 3.92 -10.09 -0.06
N GLN A 75 4.44 -9.89 1.15
CA GLN A 75 4.31 -10.84 2.25
C GLN A 75 2.83 -11.13 2.56
N VAL A 76 2.01 -10.07 2.66
CA VAL A 76 0.57 -10.23 2.93
C VAL A 76 -0.15 -10.89 1.77
N TYR A 77 0.17 -10.51 0.54
CA TYR A 77 -0.50 -11.08 -0.64
C TYR A 77 -0.22 -12.58 -0.79
N ARG A 78 1.00 -13.03 -0.53
CA ARG A 78 1.37 -14.46 -0.59
C ARG A 78 0.55 -15.33 0.34
N GLU A 79 0.25 -14.84 1.54
CA GLU A 79 -0.44 -15.65 2.55
C GLU A 79 -1.95 -15.35 2.65
N TYR A 80 -2.38 -14.14 2.28
CA TYR A 80 -3.75 -13.66 2.50
C TYR A 80 -4.39 -12.99 1.26
N GLY A 81 -3.78 -13.12 0.09
CA GLY A 81 -4.27 -12.46 -1.14
C GLY A 81 -5.67 -12.87 -1.54
N ASP A 82 -6.05 -14.13 -1.28
CA ASP A 82 -7.39 -14.64 -1.52
C ASP A 82 -8.41 -14.20 -0.46
N ARG A 83 -7.91 -13.74 0.70
CA ARG A 83 -8.78 -13.36 1.84
C ARG A 83 -9.06 -11.87 1.90
N PHE A 84 -8.08 -11.03 1.54
CA PHE A 84 -8.17 -9.59 1.69
C PHE A 84 -7.90 -8.85 0.37
N ALA A 85 -8.72 -7.83 0.08
CA ALA A 85 -8.34 -6.81 -0.89
C ALA A 85 -7.30 -5.86 -0.26
N ILE A 86 -6.18 -5.63 -0.93
CA ILE A 86 -5.08 -4.82 -0.39
C ILE A 86 -5.06 -3.44 -1.04
N ALA A 87 -5.25 -2.40 -0.24
CA ALA A 87 -5.00 -1.02 -0.62
C ALA A 87 -3.56 -0.64 -0.24
N GLY A 88 -2.66 -0.63 -1.21
CA GLY A 88 -1.25 -0.34 -1.00
C GLY A 88 -0.96 1.16 -0.91
N ILE A 89 -0.36 1.59 0.21
CA ILE A 89 0.02 2.99 0.43
C ILE A 89 1.53 3.12 0.69
N GLY A 90 2.13 4.21 0.25
CA GLY A 90 3.51 4.62 0.52
C GLY A 90 4.35 4.78 -0.73
N GLY A 91 4.91 5.97 -0.90
CA GLY A 91 5.97 6.28 -1.85
C GLY A 91 5.60 6.30 -3.34
N VAL A 92 4.34 6.49 -3.70
CA VAL A 92 3.91 6.51 -5.11
C VAL A 92 3.97 7.91 -5.69
N PHE A 93 4.91 8.14 -6.62
CA PHE A 93 5.13 9.40 -7.34
C PHE A 93 5.10 9.23 -8.85
N THR A 94 5.29 8.02 -9.37
CA THR A 94 5.33 7.74 -10.80
C THR A 94 4.37 6.59 -11.17
N PRO A 95 3.93 6.51 -12.44
CA PRO A 95 3.13 5.37 -12.91
C PRO A 95 3.82 4.03 -12.70
N GLN A 96 5.13 3.98 -12.88
CA GLN A 96 5.93 2.76 -12.66
C GLN A 96 5.85 2.29 -11.20
N GLN A 97 5.92 3.25 -10.26
CA GLN A 97 5.78 2.93 -8.83
C GLN A 97 4.37 2.47 -8.46
N ALA A 98 3.33 3.08 -9.05
CA ALA A 98 1.96 2.60 -8.88
C ALA A 98 1.79 1.18 -9.45
N TYR A 99 2.33 0.94 -10.64
CA TYR A 99 2.27 -0.36 -11.30
C TYR A 99 3.01 -1.44 -10.51
N ALA A 100 4.23 -1.18 -10.05
CA ALA A 100 4.98 -2.11 -9.22
C ALA A 100 4.24 -2.45 -7.91
N LYS A 101 3.54 -1.48 -7.31
CA LYS A 101 2.72 -1.72 -6.11
C LYS A 101 1.54 -2.65 -6.39
N ILE A 102 0.88 -2.50 -7.54
CA ILE A 102 -0.16 -3.43 -7.99
C ILE A 102 0.42 -4.83 -8.21
N ARG A 103 1.52 -4.93 -8.92
CA ARG A 103 2.20 -6.21 -9.19
C ARG A 103 2.70 -6.89 -7.91
N SER A 104 2.95 -6.12 -6.85
CA SER A 104 3.27 -6.63 -5.52
C SER A 104 2.07 -7.21 -4.76
N GLY A 105 0.83 -7.07 -5.25
CA GLY A 105 -0.38 -7.61 -4.64
C GLY A 105 -1.44 -6.60 -4.23
N SER A 106 -1.26 -5.31 -4.54
CA SER A 106 -2.28 -4.29 -4.24
C SER A 106 -3.39 -4.28 -5.27
N SER A 107 -4.64 -4.41 -4.83
CA SER A 107 -5.84 -4.19 -5.67
C SER A 107 -6.12 -2.70 -5.90
N LEU A 108 -5.70 -1.86 -4.97
CA LEU A 108 -5.84 -0.40 -5.00
C LEU A 108 -4.51 0.26 -4.62
N VAL A 109 -4.25 1.45 -5.17
CA VAL A 109 -3.07 2.25 -4.82
C VAL A 109 -3.51 3.56 -4.18
N MET A 110 -3.01 3.83 -2.97
CA MET A 110 -3.24 5.05 -2.24
C MET A 110 -1.97 5.90 -2.19
N PHE A 111 -2.12 7.22 -2.31
CA PHE A 111 -1.01 8.16 -2.23
C PHE A 111 -1.47 9.51 -1.68
N ILE A 112 -0.63 10.14 -0.88
CA ILE A 112 -0.90 11.46 -0.28
C ILE A 112 0.24 12.41 -0.60
N SER A 113 1.49 12.04 -0.28
CA SER A 113 2.65 12.93 -0.43
C SER A 113 2.82 13.42 -1.87
N SER A 114 2.68 12.56 -2.86
CA SER A 114 2.80 12.98 -4.26
C SER A 114 1.67 13.93 -4.70
N LEU A 115 0.48 13.80 -4.13
CA LEU A 115 -0.63 14.74 -4.36
C LEU A 115 -0.33 16.12 -3.77
N MET A 116 0.25 16.16 -2.57
CA MET A 116 0.64 17.42 -1.91
C MET A 116 1.73 18.16 -2.68
N TYR A 117 2.75 17.45 -3.18
CA TYR A 117 3.89 18.06 -3.88
C TYR A 117 3.62 18.36 -5.35
N ARG A 118 2.75 17.61 -6.02
CA ARG A 118 2.51 17.70 -7.47
C ARG A 118 1.12 18.19 -7.84
N GLY A 119 0.24 18.38 -6.85
CA GLY A 119 -1.14 18.84 -7.05
C GLY A 119 -2.07 17.77 -7.63
N PRO A 120 -3.36 18.11 -7.84
CA PRO A 120 -4.40 17.15 -8.22
C PRO A 120 -4.21 16.52 -9.60
N GLN A 121 -3.47 17.14 -10.50
CA GLN A 121 -3.11 16.57 -11.81
C GLN A 121 -2.34 15.25 -11.69
N GLN A 122 -1.73 14.98 -10.54
CA GLN A 122 -1.02 13.73 -10.27
C GLN A 122 -1.91 12.50 -10.45
N ILE A 123 -3.19 12.60 -10.14
CA ILE A 123 -4.16 11.51 -10.34
C ILE A 123 -4.23 11.13 -11.83
N THR A 124 -4.32 12.12 -12.71
CA THR A 124 -4.39 11.90 -14.16
C THR A 124 -3.09 11.32 -14.70
N VAL A 125 -1.94 11.81 -14.23
CA VAL A 125 -0.62 11.31 -14.63
C VAL A 125 -0.48 9.83 -14.27
N LEU A 126 -0.79 9.46 -13.02
CA LEU A 126 -0.70 8.07 -12.55
C LEU A 126 -1.66 7.15 -13.31
N LYS A 127 -2.93 7.57 -13.50
CA LYS A 127 -3.93 6.77 -14.22
C LYS A 127 -3.55 6.52 -15.69
N ARG A 128 -3.14 7.55 -16.41
CA ARG A 128 -2.75 7.41 -17.83
C ARG A 128 -1.52 6.52 -17.97
N GLY A 129 -0.46 6.79 -17.21
CA GLY A 129 0.75 5.99 -17.28
C GLY A 129 0.55 4.56 -16.82
N LEU A 130 -0.33 4.31 -15.83
CA LEU A 130 -0.70 2.95 -15.44
C LEU A 130 -1.42 2.21 -16.59
N ALA A 131 -2.36 2.85 -17.27
CA ALA A 131 -3.04 2.26 -18.40
C ALA A 131 -2.08 1.93 -19.57
N GLU A 132 -1.09 2.79 -19.82
CA GLU A 132 -0.04 2.54 -20.82
C GLU A 132 0.84 1.33 -20.44
N LEU A 133 1.20 1.20 -19.17
CA LEU A 133 2.00 0.08 -18.67
C LEU A 133 1.25 -1.24 -18.75
N LEU A 134 -0.01 -1.27 -18.37
CA LEU A 134 -0.89 -2.45 -18.50
C LEU A 134 -0.99 -2.88 -19.96
N LYS A 135 -1.28 -1.95 -20.87
CA LYS A 135 -1.37 -2.23 -22.30
C LYS A 135 -0.05 -2.74 -22.89
N ARG A 136 1.07 -2.15 -22.50
CA ARG A 136 2.42 -2.60 -22.92
C ARG A 136 2.66 -4.06 -22.54
N ASP A 137 2.24 -4.46 -21.32
CA ASP A 137 2.45 -5.79 -20.79
C ASP A 137 1.32 -6.78 -21.20
N GLY A 138 0.37 -6.34 -22.05
CA GLY A 138 -0.68 -7.19 -22.62
C GLY A 138 -1.88 -7.45 -21.70
N PHE A 139 -2.09 -6.61 -20.69
CA PHE A 139 -3.23 -6.74 -19.78
C PHE A 139 -4.39 -5.85 -20.22
N ASP A 140 -5.59 -6.44 -20.30
CA ASP A 140 -6.84 -5.74 -20.57
C ASP A 140 -7.45 -5.09 -19.32
N HIS A 141 -7.13 -5.64 -18.14
CA HIS A 141 -7.66 -5.17 -16.87
C HIS A 141 -6.59 -5.18 -15.78
N VAL A 142 -6.67 -4.20 -14.87
CA VAL A 142 -5.69 -4.03 -13.79
C VAL A 142 -5.61 -5.24 -12.84
N SER A 143 -6.72 -5.94 -12.64
CA SER A 143 -6.76 -7.14 -11.79
C SER A 143 -5.85 -8.28 -12.28
N GLN A 144 -5.57 -8.33 -13.58
CA GLN A 144 -4.67 -9.33 -14.16
C GLN A 144 -3.20 -9.10 -13.77
N ALA A 145 -2.87 -7.88 -13.38
CA ALA A 145 -1.52 -7.50 -12.94
C ALA A 145 -1.31 -7.62 -11.42
N VAL A 146 -2.39 -7.85 -10.65
CA VAL A 146 -2.30 -7.92 -9.18
C VAL A 146 -1.52 -9.16 -8.77
N GLY A 147 -0.44 -8.95 -8.00
CA GLY A 147 0.33 -10.05 -7.38
C GLY A 147 1.28 -10.82 -8.30
N ILE A 148 1.50 -10.37 -9.54
CA ILE A 148 2.38 -11.08 -10.49
C ILE A 148 3.83 -11.16 -9.98
N ASP A 149 4.28 -10.16 -9.22
CA ASP A 149 5.64 -10.10 -8.67
C ASP A 149 5.66 -10.42 -7.16
N ALA A 150 4.56 -10.93 -6.63
CA ALA A 150 4.45 -11.28 -5.21
C ALA A 150 5.23 -12.54 -4.82
#